data_14d350a41f238265be012ac4d721c83f
#
_entry.id   14d350a41f238265be012ac4d721c83f
#
_cell.length_a   1.000
_cell.length_b   1.000
_cell.length_c   1.000
_cell.angle_alpha   90.00
_cell.angle_beta   90.00
_cell.angle_gamma   90.00
#
_symmetry.space_group_name_H-M   'P 1'
#
loop_
_entity.id
_entity.type
_entity.pdbx_description
1 polymer ?
#
loop_
_entity_poly.entity_id
_entity_poly.type
_entity_poly.pdbx_seq_one_letter_code
_entity_poly.pdbx_strand_id
1 'polypeptide(L)'
;MNDTRPETNLQPLPRTEVVASLLRHSERGMTLVEIMIVLAIMASIMGIVGFFARGAIINANIKEAQTQIGTLMQSVDSYYVFRNEYPENLEQLADPPRGMAPILERIPDDPWGNPYQFTRENSSFNIFSYGPDGNSGGGDDVCVDGREDQCN
;
A
#
# COMPACT_ATOMS: atom_id res chain seq x y z
N MET A 1 18.94 35.21 87.28
CA MET A 1 18.83 34.03 86.43
C MET A 1 18.32 34.52 85.08
N ASN A 2 19.27 34.83 84.19
CA ASN A 2 18.95 35.27 82.80
C ASN A 2 19.04 34.06 81.87
N ASP A 3 17.91 33.65 81.35
CA ASP A 3 17.83 32.64 80.35
C ASP A 3 17.89 33.30 78.95
N THR A 4 19.05 33.38 78.36
CA THR A 4 19.30 33.88 77.01
C THR A 4 19.34 32.72 76.11
N ARG A 5 18.17 32.38 75.53
CA ARG A 5 18.12 31.46 74.33
C ARG A 5 18.60 32.19 73.10
N PRO A 6 19.51 31.63 72.33
CA PRO A 6 19.83 32.18 71.00
C PRO A 6 18.68 32.00 70.06
N GLU A 7 18.12 33.07 69.50
CA GLU A 7 17.16 33.04 68.40
C GLU A 7 17.88 32.56 67.13
N THR A 8 17.53 31.38 66.66
CA THR A 8 18.00 30.89 65.41
C THR A 8 17.24 31.62 64.27
N ASN A 9 17.91 32.61 63.70
CA ASN A 9 17.39 33.35 62.55
C ASN A 9 17.39 32.45 61.32
N LEU A 10 16.28 31.76 61.11
CA LEU A 10 16.02 31.02 59.88
C LEU A 10 15.58 32.01 58.81
N GLN A 11 16.50 32.55 58.04
CA GLN A 11 16.18 33.29 56.84
C GLN A 11 15.59 32.32 55.81
N PRO A 12 14.37 32.54 55.29
CA PRO A 12 13.83 31.73 54.23
C PRO A 12 14.64 31.96 52.96
N LEU A 13 15.23 30.90 52.43
CA LEU A 13 15.92 30.93 51.13
C LEU A 13 14.92 31.43 50.03
N PRO A 14 15.35 32.35 49.18
CA PRO A 14 14.48 32.86 48.12
C PRO A 14 14.07 31.72 47.19
N ARG A 15 12.78 31.45 47.10
CA ARG A 15 12.17 30.39 46.30
C ARG A 15 12.55 30.45 44.82
N THR A 16 13.05 31.57 44.34
CA THR A 16 13.49 31.79 42.94
C THR A 16 14.81 31.10 42.61
N GLU A 17 15.71 30.87 43.56
CA GLU A 17 17.00 30.22 43.28
C GLU A 17 16.89 28.70 43.16
N VAL A 18 15.96 28.08 43.89
CA VAL A 18 15.75 26.62 43.84
C VAL A 18 15.14 26.21 42.49
N VAL A 19 14.26 27.03 41.91
CA VAL A 19 13.66 26.75 40.60
C VAL A 19 14.66 26.93 39.45
N ALA A 20 15.57 27.92 39.56
CA ALA A 20 16.59 28.18 38.56
C ALA A 20 17.63 27.08 38.46
N SER A 21 17.92 26.37 39.57
CA SER A 21 18.87 25.26 39.57
C SER A 21 18.33 23.97 38.94
N LEU A 22 17.02 23.77 38.97
CA LEU A 22 16.35 22.62 38.34
C LEU A 22 16.20 22.76 36.84
N LEU A 23 16.28 23.98 36.29
CA LEU A 23 16.18 24.26 34.85
C LEU A 23 17.53 24.31 34.12
N ARG A 24 18.63 24.07 34.81
CA ARG A 24 19.92 23.81 34.15
C ARG A 24 19.92 22.43 33.54
N HIS A 25 19.04 22.19 32.59
CA HIS A 25 19.20 21.12 31.63
C HIS A 25 20.50 21.42 30.88
N SER A 26 21.51 20.62 31.13
CA SER A 26 22.76 20.65 30.36
C SER A 26 22.43 20.52 28.89
N GLU A 27 22.39 21.62 28.18
CA GLU A 27 22.35 21.61 26.70
C GLU A 27 23.70 21.06 26.23
N ARG A 28 23.82 19.73 26.24
CA ARG A 28 24.91 19.05 25.55
C ARG A 28 24.63 19.22 24.05
N GLY A 29 25.34 20.14 23.44
CA GLY A 29 25.34 20.25 21.99
C GLY A 29 25.76 18.89 21.39
N MET A 30 24.98 18.38 20.41
CA MET A 30 25.34 17.17 19.68
C MET A 30 26.65 17.39 18.91
N THR A 31 27.55 16.43 18.96
CA THR A 31 28.78 16.48 18.20
C THR A 31 28.53 16.18 16.73
N LEU A 32 29.32 16.75 15.84
CA LEU A 32 29.25 16.49 14.39
C LEU A 32 29.39 14.99 14.11
N VAL A 33 30.24 14.29 14.87
CA VAL A 33 30.45 12.83 14.75
C VAL A 33 29.18 12.05 15.10
N GLU A 34 28.45 12.46 16.12
CA GLU A 34 27.21 11.80 16.55
C GLU A 34 26.13 11.86 15.46
N ILE A 35 25.98 13.02 14.81
CA ILE A 35 25.08 13.17 13.67
C ILE A 35 25.53 12.31 12.48
N MET A 36 26.85 12.27 12.20
CA MET A 36 27.38 11.43 11.12
C MET A 36 27.07 9.94 11.34
N ILE A 37 27.22 9.44 12.56
CA ILE A 37 26.92 8.05 12.91
C ILE A 37 25.42 7.77 12.74
N VAL A 38 24.54 8.65 13.21
CA VAL A 38 23.09 8.50 13.07
C VAL A 38 22.69 8.47 11.59
N LEU A 39 23.23 9.38 10.79
CA LEU A 39 22.95 9.40 9.34
C LEU A 39 23.46 8.13 8.64
N ALA A 40 24.62 7.61 9.01
CA ALA A 40 25.17 6.38 8.46
C ALA A 40 24.30 5.16 8.80
N ILE A 41 23.79 5.07 10.04
CA ILE A 41 22.87 4.00 10.44
C ILE A 41 21.53 4.12 9.70
N MET A 42 20.95 5.33 9.61
CA MET A 42 19.71 5.55 8.88
C MET A 42 19.83 5.19 7.39
N ALA A 43 20.94 5.60 6.74
CA ALA A 43 21.19 5.27 5.35
C ALA A 43 21.31 3.75 5.13
N SER A 44 21.94 3.03 6.05
CA SER A 44 22.06 1.58 5.99
C SER A 44 20.70 0.89 6.09
N ILE A 45 19.84 1.31 7.01
CA ILE A 45 18.49 0.76 7.19
C ILE A 45 17.62 1.05 5.97
N MET A 46 17.65 2.28 5.43
CA MET A 46 16.88 2.65 4.23
C MET A 46 17.27 1.82 3.01
N GLY A 47 18.55 1.51 2.85
CA GLY A 47 19.03 0.66 1.76
C GLY A 47 18.43 -0.76 1.80
N ILE A 48 18.40 -1.36 2.98
CA ILE A 48 17.83 -2.71 3.19
C ILE A 48 16.32 -2.72 2.94
N VAL A 49 15.59 -1.77 3.53
CA VAL A 49 14.13 -1.67 3.39
C VAL A 49 13.71 -1.45 1.93
N GLY A 50 14.43 -0.60 1.19
CA GLY A 50 14.14 -0.34 -0.22
C GLY A 50 14.28 -1.58 -1.11
N PHE A 51 15.20 -2.48 -0.81
CA PHE A 51 15.38 -3.73 -1.55
C PHE A 51 14.20 -4.70 -1.34
N PHE A 52 13.75 -4.88 -0.10
CA PHE A 52 12.61 -5.76 0.21
C PHE A 52 11.26 -5.20 -0.24
N ALA A 53 11.08 -3.88 -0.25
CA ALA A 53 9.82 -3.25 -0.62
C ALA A 53 9.43 -3.53 -2.09
N ARG A 54 10.38 -3.61 -3.02
CA ARG A 54 10.11 -3.88 -4.43
C ARG A 54 9.42 -5.22 -4.65
N GLY A 55 9.93 -6.30 -4.03
CA GLY A 55 9.32 -7.63 -4.16
C GLY A 55 7.90 -7.69 -3.57
N ALA A 56 7.67 -7.00 -2.45
CA ALA A 56 6.34 -6.93 -1.83
C ALA A 56 5.33 -6.21 -2.72
N ILE A 57 5.72 -5.12 -3.40
CA ILE A 57 4.86 -4.37 -4.31
C ILE A 57 4.47 -5.22 -5.53
N ILE A 58 5.43 -5.92 -6.14
CA ILE A 58 5.16 -6.78 -7.30
C ILE A 58 4.13 -7.86 -6.93
N ASN A 59 4.34 -8.55 -5.82
CA ASN A 59 3.41 -9.59 -5.35
C ASN A 59 2.02 -9.02 -5.00
N ALA A 60 1.96 -7.79 -4.45
CA ALA A 60 0.70 -7.12 -4.17
C ALA A 60 -0.08 -6.81 -5.45
N ASN A 61 0.60 -6.28 -6.47
CA ASN A 61 -0.02 -5.98 -7.77
C ASN A 61 -0.53 -7.25 -8.46
N ILE A 62 0.23 -8.33 -8.47
CA ILE A 62 -0.21 -9.62 -9.02
C ILE A 62 -1.49 -10.09 -8.31
N LYS A 63 -1.52 -10.02 -6.99
CA LYS A 63 -2.69 -10.44 -6.20
C LYS A 63 -3.90 -9.55 -6.43
N GLU A 64 -3.69 -8.27 -6.60
CA GLU A 64 -4.73 -7.31 -6.98
C GLU A 64 -5.30 -7.62 -8.35
N ALA A 65 -4.45 -7.83 -9.37
CA ALA A 65 -4.88 -8.22 -10.71
C ALA A 65 -5.71 -9.51 -10.69
N GLN A 66 -5.26 -10.55 -9.98
CA GLN A 66 -6.01 -11.80 -9.81
C GLN A 66 -7.40 -11.57 -9.18
N THR A 67 -7.49 -10.71 -8.18
CA THR A 67 -8.77 -10.37 -7.53
C THR A 67 -9.70 -9.63 -8.48
N GLN A 68 -9.18 -8.69 -9.25
CA GLN A 68 -9.95 -7.92 -10.25
C GLN A 68 -10.42 -8.83 -11.38
N ILE A 69 -9.58 -9.73 -11.90
CA ILE A 69 -9.96 -10.72 -12.90
C ILE A 69 -11.10 -11.60 -12.36
N GLY A 70 -11.00 -12.09 -11.11
CA GLY A 70 -12.07 -12.86 -10.49
C GLY A 70 -13.41 -12.09 -10.42
N THR A 71 -13.37 -10.79 -10.15
CA THR A 71 -14.55 -9.92 -10.14
C THR A 71 -15.12 -9.74 -11.55
N LEU A 72 -14.25 -9.56 -12.56
CA LEU A 72 -14.68 -9.46 -13.96
C LEU A 72 -15.31 -10.77 -14.44
N MET A 73 -14.76 -11.93 -14.08
CA MET A 73 -15.35 -13.24 -14.41
C MET A 73 -16.76 -13.39 -13.82
N GLN A 74 -16.96 -13.03 -12.55
CA GLN A 74 -18.29 -13.04 -11.92
C GLN A 74 -19.26 -12.08 -12.62
N SER A 75 -18.78 -10.97 -13.14
CA SER A 75 -19.58 -10.00 -13.89
C SER A 75 -19.98 -10.56 -15.26
N VAL A 76 -19.07 -11.29 -15.94
CA VAL A 76 -19.37 -12.01 -17.19
C VAL A 76 -20.40 -13.12 -16.95
N ASP A 77 -20.27 -13.88 -15.87
CA ASP A 77 -21.27 -14.90 -15.50
C ASP A 77 -22.64 -14.27 -15.21
N SER A 78 -22.65 -13.11 -14.54
CA SER A 78 -23.89 -12.36 -14.31
C SER A 78 -24.53 -11.91 -15.63
N TYR A 79 -23.73 -11.44 -16.59
CA TYR A 79 -24.20 -11.09 -17.92
C TYR A 79 -24.83 -12.29 -18.61
N TYR A 80 -24.18 -13.47 -18.55
CA TYR A 80 -24.69 -14.72 -19.11
C TYR A 80 -26.04 -15.13 -18.52
N VAL A 81 -26.23 -14.98 -17.19
CA VAL A 81 -27.51 -15.30 -16.53
C VAL A 81 -28.65 -14.44 -17.07
N PHE A 82 -28.42 -13.17 -17.42
CA PHE A 82 -29.44 -12.28 -17.95
C PHE A 82 -29.68 -12.45 -19.44
N ARG A 83 -28.65 -12.77 -20.23
CA ARG A 83 -28.70 -12.79 -21.70
C ARG A 83 -28.71 -14.19 -22.28
N ASN A 84 -28.34 -15.22 -21.52
CA ASN A 84 -28.07 -16.58 -21.96
C ASN A 84 -27.02 -16.65 -23.11
N GLU A 85 -26.13 -15.66 -23.14
CA GLU A 85 -24.97 -15.56 -24.01
C GLU A 85 -23.86 -14.77 -23.35
N TYR A 86 -22.59 -15.09 -23.64
CA TYR A 86 -21.46 -14.35 -23.15
C TYR A 86 -21.29 -13.01 -23.89
N PRO A 87 -20.75 -11.97 -23.25
CA PRO A 87 -20.46 -10.71 -23.91
C PRO A 87 -19.40 -10.91 -25.01
N GLU A 88 -19.38 -10.02 -25.99
CA GLU A 88 -18.37 -10.01 -27.05
C GLU A 88 -17.06 -9.37 -26.58
N ASN A 89 -17.15 -8.44 -25.62
CA ASN A 89 -16.03 -7.73 -24.99
C ASN A 89 -16.42 -7.29 -23.58
N LEU A 90 -15.45 -6.88 -22.77
CA LEU A 90 -15.70 -6.44 -21.40
C LEU A 90 -16.49 -5.14 -21.32
N GLU A 91 -16.44 -4.28 -22.33
CA GLU A 91 -17.15 -3.01 -22.36
C GLU A 91 -18.67 -3.21 -22.26
N GLN A 92 -19.19 -4.33 -22.76
CA GLN A 92 -20.61 -4.66 -22.63
C GLN A 92 -21.08 -4.87 -21.19
N LEU A 93 -20.18 -5.05 -20.25
CA LEU A 93 -20.52 -5.10 -18.81
C LEU A 93 -20.85 -3.71 -18.25
N ALA A 94 -20.22 -2.67 -18.82
CA ALA A 94 -20.45 -1.28 -18.43
C ALA A 94 -21.46 -0.56 -19.33
N ASP A 95 -21.48 -0.90 -20.63
CA ASP A 95 -22.44 -0.36 -21.61
C ASP A 95 -23.15 -1.51 -22.37
N PRO A 96 -24.09 -2.20 -21.71
CA PRO A 96 -24.76 -3.34 -22.29
C PRO A 96 -25.76 -2.92 -23.40
N PRO A 97 -26.12 -3.86 -24.29
CA PRO A 97 -27.16 -3.64 -25.30
C PRO A 97 -28.50 -3.20 -24.66
N ARG A 98 -29.35 -2.53 -25.45
CA ARG A 98 -30.64 -2.00 -25.00
C ARG A 98 -31.48 -3.02 -24.23
N GLY A 99 -32.00 -2.59 -23.09
CA GLY A 99 -32.88 -3.39 -22.24
C GLY A 99 -32.18 -4.05 -21.03
N MET A 100 -30.90 -3.85 -20.86
CA MET A 100 -30.15 -4.35 -19.72
C MET A 100 -29.50 -3.18 -18.95
N ALA A 101 -29.52 -3.23 -17.61
CA ALA A 101 -28.77 -2.29 -16.78
C ALA A 101 -27.28 -2.67 -16.78
N PRO A 102 -26.37 -1.69 -16.68
CA PRO A 102 -24.95 -1.96 -16.49
C PRO A 102 -24.68 -2.85 -15.27
N ILE A 103 -23.80 -3.83 -15.43
CA ILE A 103 -23.34 -4.71 -14.33
C ILE A 103 -22.21 -4.04 -13.59
N LEU A 104 -21.35 -3.35 -14.32
CA LEU A 104 -20.24 -2.57 -13.79
C LEU A 104 -20.43 -1.10 -14.17
N GLU A 105 -19.97 -0.19 -13.32
CA GLU A 105 -19.96 1.24 -13.64
C GLU A 105 -18.89 1.55 -14.70
N ARG A 106 -17.77 0.86 -14.63
CA ARG A 106 -16.66 0.94 -15.60
C ARG A 106 -15.82 -0.33 -15.54
N ILE A 107 -15.09 -0.61 -16.60
CA ILE A 107 -14.04 -1.65 -16.59
C ILE A 107 -12.78 -1.06 -15.96
N PRO A 108 -12.21 -1.66 -14.93
CA PRO A 108 -10.95 -1.20 -14.35
C PRO A 108 -9.78 -1.54 -15.26
N ASP A 109 -8.72 -0.75 -15.18
CA ASP A 109 -7.40 -1.14 -15.69
C ASP A 109 -6.69 -2.02 -14.65
N ASP A 110 -5.71 -2.79 -15.10
CA ASP A 110 -4.87 -3.59 -14.24
C ASP A 110 -3.95 -2.72 -13.36
N PRO A 111 -3.27 -3.26 -12.33
CA PRO A 111 -2.40 -2.49 -11.44
C PRO A 111 -1.20 -1.81 -12.11
N TRP A 112 -0.91 -2.13 -13.34
CA TRP A 112 0.14 -1.49 -14.15
C TRP A 112 -0.40 -0.46 -15.14
N GLY A 113 -1.75 -0.32 -15.24
CA GLY A 113 -2.41 0.68 -16.07
C GLY A 113 -2.76 0.18 -17.48
N ASN A 114 -2.75 -1.15 -17.70
CA ASN A 114 -3.12 -1.75 -18.97
C ASN A 114 -4.56 -2.29 -18.92
N PRO A 115 -5.30 -2.34 -20.07
CA PRO A 115 -6.61 -2.96 -20.11
C PRO A 115 -6.52 -4.48 -19.98
N TYR A 116 -7.49 -5.08 -19.27
CA TYR A 116 -7.64 -6.53 -19.23
C TYR A 116 -7.99 -7.09 -20.60
N GLN A 117 -7.43 -8.24 -20.92
CA GLN A 117 -7.73 -8.97 -22.15
C GLN A 117 -8.89 -9.92 -21.93
N PHE A 118 -9.76 -10.03 -22.92
CA PHE A 118 -10.91 -10.93 -22.93
C PHE A 118 -10.91 -11.76 -24.19
N THR A 119 -10.93 -13.06 -24.03
CA THR A 119 -11.07 -14.01 -25.16
C THR A 119 -12.28 -14.89 -24.94
N ARG A 120 -13.03 -15.14 -25.99
CA ARG A 120 -14.22 -16.00 -25.99
C ARG A 120 -14.03 -17.13 -26.98
N GLU A 121 -14.24 -18.36 -26.53
CA GLU A 121 -14.25 -19.56 -27.35
C GLU A 121 -15.54 -20.34 -27.12
N ASN A 122 -16.45 -20.29 -28.11
CA ASN A 122 -17.74 -21.00 -28.08
C ASN A 122 -18.53 -20.82 -26.79
N SER A 123 -18.33 -21.74 -25.80
CA SER A 123 -19.03 -21.79 -24.52
C SER A 123 -18.11 -21.46 -23.30
N SER A 124 -16.90 -21.01 -23.55
CA SER A 124 -15.94 -20.60 -22.52
C SER A 124 -15.40 -19.22 -22.81
N PHE A 125 -14.86 -18.59 -21.79
CA PHE A 125 -14.17 -17.31 -21.91
C PHE A 125 -12.94 -17.32 -20.99
N ASN A 126 -11.99 -16.45 -21.29
CA ASN A 126 -10.82 -16.22 -20.45
C ASN A 126 -10.58 -14.72 -20.29
N ILE A 127 -10.11 -14.33 -19.09
CA ILE A 127 -9.75 -12.95 -18.76
C ILE A 127 -8.36 -12.98 -18.13
N PHE A 128 -7.47 -12.14 -18.65
CA PHE A 128 -6.09 -12.06 -18.17
C PHE A 128 -5.51 -10.65 -18.34
N SER A 129 -4.40 -10.38 -17.67
CA SER A 129 -3.60 -9.17 -17.85
C SER A 129 -2.26 -9.55 -18.46
N TYR A 130 -1.73 -8.69 -19.33
CA TYR A 130 -0.37 -8.81 -19.85
C TYR A 130 0.73 -8.45 -18.83
N GLY A 131 0.35 -8.17 -17.57
CA GLY A 131 1.31 -7.90 -16.52
C GLY A 131 2.05 -6.56 -16.66
N PRO A 132 3.20 -6.43 -15.99
CA PRO A 132 3.94 -5.17 -15.91
C PRO A 132 4.55 -4.69 -17.22
N ASP A 133 4.83 -5.57 -18.17
CA ASP A 133 5.42 -5.17 -19.45
C ASP A 133 4.36 -4.81 -20.53
N GLY A 134 3.08 -5.14 -20.29
CA GLY A 134 1.95 -4.82 -21.15
C GLY A 134 1.95 -5.56 -22.50
N ASN A 135 2.72 -6.65 -22.63
CA ASN A 135 2.82 -7.43 -23.85
C ASN A 135 2.43 -8.89 -23.61
N SER A 136 1.82 -9.53 -24.58
CA SER A 136 1.48 -10.95 -24.52
C SER A 136 2.72 -11.82 -24.42
N GLY A 137 2.77 -12.70 -23.44
CA GLY A 137 3.91 -13.59 -23.19
C GLY A 137 4.97 -12.95 -22.27
N GLY A 138 6.14 -13.55 -22.20
CA GLY A 138 7.21 -13.05 -21.30
C GLY A 138 7.25 -13.73 -19.94
N GLY A 139 6.18 -14.43 -19.56
CA GLY A 139 6.10 -15.15 -18.29
C GLY A 139 5.65 -14.29 -17.10
N ASP A 140 5.11 -13.08 -17.38
CA ASP A 140 4.57 -12.14 -16.40
C ASP A 140 3.07 -11.87 -16.60
N ASP A 141 2.42 -12.55 -17.57
CA ASP A 141 0.98 -12.55 -17.75
C ASP A 141 0.28 -13.08 -16.48
N VAL A 142 -0.81 -12.44 -16.08
CA VAL A 142 -1.54 -12.75 -14.84
C VAL A 142 -2.93 -13.29 -15.17
N CYS A 143 -3.21 -14.53 -14.69
CA CYS A 143 -4.51 -15.20 -14.77
C CYS A 143 -5.03 -15.52 -13.36
N VAL A 144 -6.32 -15.86 -13.24
CA VAL A 144 -6.94 -16.19 -11.94
C VAL A 144 -6.23 -17.36 -11.25
N ASP A 145 -5.89 -18.40 -11.96
CA ASP A 145 -5.33 -19.63 -11.40
C ASP A 145 -3.81 -19.60 -11.22
N GLY A 146 -3.16 -18.49 -11.57
CA GLY A 146 -1.71 -18.34 -11.48
C GLY A 146 -0.92 -19.29 -12.38
N ARG A 147 -1.56 -19.87 -13.40
CA ARG A 147 -0.94 -20.76 -14.38
C ARG A 147 -0.71 -19.98 -15.67
N GLU A 148 0.55 -19.68 -15.96
CA GLU A 148 1.00 -19.03 -17.19
C GLU A 148 0.54 -19.73 -18.47
N ASP A 149 0.33 -21.06 -18.42
CA ASP A 149 -0.09 -21.91 -19.52
C ASP A 149 -1.59 -21.78 -19.89
N GLN A 150 -2.39 -21.06 -19.11
CA GLN A 150 -3.81 -20.82 -19.37
C GLN A 150 -4.13 -19.38 -19.81
N CYS A 151 -3.13 -18.52 -19.87
CA CYS A 151 -3.26 -17.16 -20.37
C CYS A 151 -3.22 -17.04 -21.90
N ASN A 152 -3.05 -18.13 -22.64
CA ASN A 152 -3.03 -18.17 -24.10
C ASN A 152 -4.26 -18.85 -24.68
#